data_eee4ea27add0f606ce6a45ed49a3a02f
#
_entry.id   eee4ea27add0f606ce6a45ed49a3a02f
#
_cell.length_a   1.000
_cell.length_b   1.000
_cell.length_c   1.000
_cell.angle_alpha   90.00
_cell.angle_beta   90.00
_cell.angle_gamma   90.00
#
_symmetry.space_group_name_H-M   'P 1'
#
loop_
_entity.id
_entity.type
_entity.pdbx_description
1 polymer ?
#
loop_
_entity_poly.entity_id
_entity_poly.type
_entity_poly.pdbx_seq_one_letter_code
_entity_poly.pdbx_strand_id
1 'polypeptide(L)'
;MSIDSQARIVIVGGGIMGVALAYHLAEEGETNVMLIEKGELTSGSTWHAAGQCPSLVGNYNLAKIHDYGNRLYPTLEEKTGQYVSWHASGGIRIARQQADLDWFHSMKGIADNVGFRMEIIDPVKIKELNPFYDIEGVIAGAWTMDDGHADPSGLTNAMARGATDMGVKIVRHNRVTDINRLPSGEWEVDTEKGKVTCEIVVNAAGSFARQVAQMVGADLPICNMEHHYIVTGAIQEFIDRDEEFPVMRDPYASAYIRQEQKSGLIGIYESAGLTEAWGPDGLPPWSSDSELFPDDLDRLMPWLERAMNCMPPMLEAGIKRIVNGAIPHSADGPPLLGPVAGIDNFWLCCGSSFGIAQGAGCGKYLAQWMIYGDAEINMTGFDPRRFGDFADRAYMHAKGFQDYGLTYATPLPGEEFPAARDCR
;
A
#
# COMPACT_ATOMS: atom_id res chain seq x y z
N MET A 1 27.06 17.59 -6.07
CA MET A 1 27.91 16.44 -6.46
C MET A 1 27.29 15.88 -7.73
N SER A 2 28.11 15.47 -8.70
CA SER A 2 27.63 14.81 -9.91
C SER A 2 27.10 13.41 -9.56
N ILE A 3 26.05 12.98 -10.25
CA ILE A 3 25.55 11.60 -10.17
C ILE A 3 26.48 10.66 -10.96
N ASP A 4 26.53 9.38 -10.61
CA ASP A 4 27.20 8.38 -11.45
C ASP A 4 26.45 8.25 -12.78
N SER A 5 27.19 8.18 -13.87
CA SER A 5 26.64 8.21 -15.22
C SER A 5 26.10 6.86 -15.72
N GLN A 6 26.25 5.78 -14.94
CA GLN A 6 25.85 4.43 -15.34
C GLN A 6 25.31 3.63 -14.16
N ALA A 7 24.28 2.84 -14.43
CA ALA A 7 23.78 1.78 -13.58
C ALA A 7 23.17 0.68 -14.48
N ARG A 8 23.03 -0.54 -14.00
CA ARG A 8 22.27 -1.56 -14.75
C ARG A 8 20.78 -1.32 -14.65
N ILE A 9 20.30 -1.03 -13.42
CA ILE A 9 18.89 -0.77 -13.15
C ILE A 9 18.74 0.60 -12.50
N VAL A 10 17.87 1.45 -13.03
CA VAL A 10 17.45 2.70 -12.40
C VAL A 10 16.02 2.56 -11.90
N ILE A 11 15.82 2.80 -10.61
CA ILE A 11 14.50 2.84 -9.96
C ILE A 11 14.12 4.30 -9.71
N VAL A 12 12.96 4.72 -10.22
CA VAL A 12 12.44 6.09 -10.07
C VAL A 12 11.39 6.11 -8.97
N GLY A 13 11.74 6.71 -7.81
CA GLY A 13 10.87 6.87 -6.65
C GLY A 13 11.37 6.15 -5.40
N GLY A 14 11.47 6.90 -4.29
CA GLY A 14 11.99 6.49 -2.99
C GLY A 14 10.91 6.22 -1.93
N GLY A 15 9.70 5.88 -2.35
CA GLY A 15 8.66 5.34 -1.48
C GLY A 15 8.89 3.87 -1.13
N ILE A 16 8.01 3.30 -0.29
CA ILE A 16 8.13 1.91 0.18
C ILE A 16 8.28 0.90 -0.97
N MET A 17 7.58 1.09 -2.09
CA MET A 17 7.62 0.17 -3.23
C MET A 17 8.99 0.15 -3.90
N GLY A 18 9.54 1.33 -4.24
CA GLY A 18 10.84 1.44 -4.92
C GLY A 18 12.00 1.02 -4.01
N VAL A 19 11.94 1.39 -2.74
CA VAL A 19 12.98 1.02 -1.76
C VAL A 19 12.96 -0.49 -1.49
N ALA A 20 11.77 -1.10 -1.36
CA ALA A 20 11.65 -2.55 -1.19
C ALA A 20 12.19 -3.31 -2.40
N LEU A 21 11.93 -2.83 -3.62
CA LEU A 21 12.52 -3.43 -4.82
C LEU A 21 14.05 -3.31 -4.82
N ALA A 22 14.60 -2.14 -4.48
CA ALA A 22 16.04 -1.93 -4.39
C ALA A 22 16.69 -2.87 -3.36
N TYR A 23 16.05 -3.06 -2.21
CA TYR A 23 16.50 -3.97 -1.16
C TYR A 23 16.54 -5.42 -1.65
N HIS A 24 15.46 -5.90 -2.28
CA HIS A 24 15.37 -7.29 -2.71
C HIS A 24 16.21 -7.60 -3.96
N LEU A 25 16.38 -6.64 -4.88
CA LEU A 25 17.36 -6.80 -5.97
C LEU A 25 18.77 -7.06 -5.41
N ALA A 26 19.16 -6.30 -4.36
CA ALA A 26 20.44 -6.49 -3.71
C ALA A 26 20.52 -7.83 -2.94
N GLU A 27 19.44 -8.26 -2.26
CA GLU A 27 19.37 -9.59 -1.63
C GLU A 27 19.53 -10.74 -2.65
N GLU A 28 19.01 -10.56 -3.87
CA GLU A 28 19.17 -11.52 -4.99
C GLU A 28 20.53 -11.36 -5.72
N GLY A 29 21.42 -10.48 -5.24
CA GLY A 29 22.77 -10.30 -5.76
C GLY A 29 22.92 -9.25 -6.85
N GLU A 30 21.86 -8.55 -7.25
CA GLU A 30 21.93 -7.44 -8.20
C GLU A 30 22.13 -6.12 -7.45
N THR A 31 23.38 -5.66 -7.42
CA THR A 31 23.77 -4.44 -6.70
C THR A 31 24.09 -3.24 -7.60
N ASN A 32 24.16 -3.44 -8.93
CA ASN A 32 24.34 -2.35 -9.88
C ASN A 32 23.00 -1.62 -10.12
N VAL A 33 22.43 -1.16 -9.02
CA VAL A 33 21.12 -0.51 -8.94
C VAL A 33 21.28 0.92 -8.42
N MET A 34 20.59 1.87 -9.06
CA MET A 34 20.48 3.24 -8.60
C MET A 34 19.01 3.60 -8.39
N LEU A 35 18.65 3.96 -7.16
CA LEU A 35 17.36 4.53 -6.85
C LEU A 35 17.45 6.06 -6.84
N ILE A 36 16.57 6.72 -7.59
CA ILE A 36 16.53 8.19 -7.72
C ILE A 36 15.22 8.70 -7.11
N GLU A 37 15.34 9.59 -6.13
CA GLU A 37 14.20 10.22 -5.44
C GLU A 37 14.29 11.75 -5.58
N LYS A 38 13.17 12.40 -5.94
CA LYS A 38 13.10 13.84 -6.14
C LYS A 38 13.23 14.66 -4.84
N GLY A 39 12.75 14.09 -3.73
CA GLY A 39 12.76 14.68 -2.40
C GLY A 39 13.51 13.82 -1.38
N GLU A 40 12.96 13.72 -0.19
CA GLU A 40 13.38 12.75 0.82
C GLU A 40 12.72 11.40 0.58
N LEU A 41 13.35 10.33 1.05
CA LEU A 41 12.68 9.01 1.07
C LEU A 41 11.35 9.15 1.82
N THR A 42 10.35 8.40 1.36
CA THR A 42 8.99 8.36 1.93
C THR A 42 8.11 9.57 1.68
N SER A 43 8.60 10.66 1.13
CA SER A 43 7.87 11.95 1.00
C SER A 43 6.58 11.92 0.13
N GLY A 44 6.32 10.82 -0.58
CA GLY A 44 5.03 10.57 -1.24
C GLY A 44 3.97 10.03 -0.28
N SER A 45 3.14 9.08 -0.71
CA SER A 45 2.08 8.48 0.12
C SER A 45 2.59 7.64 1.30
N THR A 46 3.86 7.27 1.32
CA THR A 46 4.43 6.40 2.35
C THR A 46 4.40 7.02 3.75
N TRP A 47 4.82 8.28 3.92
CA TRP A 47 4.97 8.91 5.24
C TRP A 47 3.65 9.11 5.98
N HIS A 48 2.55 9.32 5.25
CA HIS A 48 1.23 9.55 5.87
C HIS A 48 0.38 8.26 5.94
N ALA A 49 0.92 7.10 5.60
CA ALA A 49 0.19 5.85 5.69
C ALA A 49 -0.09 5.44 7.15
N ALA A 50 -1.21 4.75 7.40
CA ALA A 50 -1.59 4.26 8.72
C ALA A 50 -0.72 3.10 9.24
N GLY A 51 0.19 2.58 8.43
CA GLY A 51 1.20 1.59 8.81
C GLY A 51 0.70 0.17 9.02
N GLN A 52 -0.55 -0.15 8.70
CA GLN A 52 -1.11 -1.47 8.95
C GLN A 52 -0.61 -2.53 7.97
N CYS A 53 -0.43 -3.74 8.49
CA CYS A 53 0.05 -4.91 7.76
C CYS A 53 -0.92 -6.10 7.94
N PRO A 54 -2.08 -6.10 7.25
CA PRO A 54 -3.04 -7.22 7.30
C PRO A 54 -2.58 -8.39 6.44
N SER A 55 -2.80 -9.64 6.90
CA SER A 55 -2.62 -10.85 6.09
C SER A 55 -3.90 -11.25 5.33
N LEU A 56 -5.06 -10.84 5.84
CA LEU A 56 -6.37 -11.27 5.32
C LEU A 56 -6.74 -10.50 4.05
N VAL A 57 -6.52 -11.10 2.90
CA VAL A 57 -6.89 -10.61 1.57
C VAL A 57 -7.46 -11.72 0.70
N GLY A 58 -8.38 -11.39 -0.21
CA GLY A 58 -9.16 -12.35 -0.99
C GLY A 58 -8.44 -13.07 -2.13
N ASN A 59 -7.15 -12.86 -2.32
CA ASN A 59 -6.35 -13.45 -3.39
C ASN A 59 -5.11 -14.14 -2.84
N TYR A 60 -4.88 -15.41 -3.24
CA TYR A 60 -3.76 -16.21 -2.75
C TYR A 60 -2.38 -15.57 -2.96
N ASN A 61 -2.10 -15.06 -4.17
CA ASN A 61 -0.79 -14.48 -4.48
C ASN A 61 -0.61 -13.14 -3.74
N LEU A 62 -1.69 -12.36 -3.60
CA LEU A 62 -1.67 -11.13 -2.80
C LEU A 62 -1.46 -11.43 -1.31
N ALA A 63 -2.07 -12.50 -0.79
CA ALA A 63 -1.84 -12.96 0.58
C ALA A 63 -0.38 -13.39 0.81
N LYS A 64 0.28 -14.00 -0.17
CA LYS A 64 1.72 -14.28 -0.14
C LYS A 64 2.56 -12.99 -0.05
N ILE A 65 2.19 -11.95 -0.80
CA ILE A 65 2.85 -10.64 -0.74
C ILE A 65 2.75 -10.05 0.66
N HIS A 66 1.56 -10.05 1.26
CA HIS A 66 1.31 -9.52 2.61
C HIS A 66 2.03 -10.34 3.69
N ASP A 67 1.91 -11.66 3.65
CA ASP A 67 2.57 -12.58 4.61
C ASP A 67 4.09 -12.41 4.61
N TYR A 68 4.68 -12.25 3.42
CA TYR A 68 6.11 -11.99 3.33
C TYR A 68 6.51 -10.69 4.07
N GLY A 69 5.75 -9.61 3.91
CA GLY A 69 5.96 -8.37 4.64
C GLY A 69 5.90 -8.57 6.16
N ASN A 70 4.86 -9.26 6.64
CA ASN A 70 4.68 -9.54 8.06
C ASN A 70 5.81 -10.38 8.67
N ARG A 71 6.45 -11.23 7.87
CA ARG A 71 7.63 -12.01 8.30
C ARG A 71 8.93 -11.19 8.23
N LEU A 72 9.09 -10.31 7.27
CA LEU A 72 10.30 -9.52 7.09
C LEU A 72 10.40 -8.36 8.09
N TYR A 73 9.34 -7.57 8.22
CA TYR A 73 9.35 -6.30 8.96
C TYR A 73 9.86 -6.42 10.41
N PRO A 74 9.44 -7.42 11.21
CA PRO A 74 9.98 -7.61 12.56
C PRO A 74 11.50 -7.84 12.61
N THR A 75 12.11 -8.30 11.52
CA THR A 75 13.55 -8.64 11.47
C THR A 75 14.43 -7.48 10.99
N LEU A 76 13.83 -6.43 10.43
CA LEU A 76 14.59 -5.35 9.79
C LEU A 76 15.43 -4.55 10.77
N GLU A 77 14.95 -4.31 11.99
CA GLU A 77 15.71 -3.58 13.01
C GLU A 77 16.99 -4.31 13.38
N GLU A 78 16.93 -5.62 13.60
CA GLU A 78 18.11 -6.44 13.87
C GLU A 78 19.07 -6.47 12.68
N LYS A 79 18.54 -6.61 11.46
CA LYS A 79 19.35 -6.71 10.24
C LYS A 79 20.06 -5.41 9.85
N THR A 80 19.42 -4.27 10.12
CA THR A 80 19.88 -2.98 9.58
C THR A 80 20.30 -1.97 10.66
N GLY A 81 19.92 -2.21 11.92
CA GLY A 81 20.10 -1.25 13.02
C GLY A 81 19.22 0.00 12.91
N GLN A 82 18.20 -0.02 12.05
CA GLN A 82 17.24 1.06 11.89
C GLN A 82 15.93 0.69 12.60
N TYR A 83 15.47 1.54 13.52
CA TYR A 83 14.22 1.35 14.24
C TYR A 83 13.01 1.35 13.28
N VAL A 84 12.12 0.37 13.43
CA VAL A 84 10.95 0.17 12.56
C VAL A 84 9.61 0.30 13.27
N SER A 85 9.61 0.37 14.61
CA SER A 85 8.38 0.42 15.43
C SER A 85 7.35 -0.65 15.02
N TRP A 86 7.80 -1.91 14.95
CA TRP A 86 6.89 -3.01 14.67
C TRP A 86 6.06 -3.36 15.91
N HIS A 87 4.74 -3.36 15.78
CA HIS A 87 3.77 -3.71 16.81
C HIS A 87 3.00 -4.96 16.36
N ALA A 88 3.30 -6.09 16.99
CA ALA A 88 2.68 -7.38 16.69
C ALA A 88 1.30 -7.50 17.39
N SER A 89 0.40 -6.57 17.10
CA SER A 89 -0.91 -6.49 17.76
C SER A 89 -1.93 -7.53 17.28
N GLY A 90 -1.67 -8.18 16.14
CA GLY A 90 -2.68 -8.95 15.45
C GLY A 90 -3.74 -8.09 14.76
N GLY A 91 -4.69 -8.74 14.08
CA GLY A 91 -5.82 -8.08 13.43
C GLY A 91 -7.10 -8.91 13.53
N ILE A 92 -8.24 -8.24 13.62
CA ILE A 92 -9.56 -8.88 13.61
C ILE A 92 -10.43 -8.20 12.56
N ARG A 93 -10.90 -8.97 11.57
CA ARG A 93 -11.98 -8.52 10.67
C ARG A 93 -13.31 -9.02 11.20
N ILE A 94 -14.29 -8.14 11.29
CA ILE A 94 -15.61 -8.39 11.89
C ILE A 94 -16.58 -8.94 10.85
N ALA A 95 -17.39 -9.91 11.25
CA ALA A 95 -18.56 -10.40 10.52
C ALA A 95 -19.83 -10.02 11.25
N ARG A 96 -20.79 -9.41 10.53
CA ARG A 96 -22.12 -9.07 11.04
C ARG A 96 -23.25 -9.80 10.29
N GLN A 97 -22.93 -10.45 9.20
CA GLN A 97 -23.85 -11.22 8.37
C GLN A 97 -23.23 -12.54 7.94
N GLN A 98 -24.09 -13.49 7.55
CA GLN A 98 -23.65 -14.83 7.17
C GLN A 98 -22.65 -14.82 6.01
N ALA A 99 -22.84 -13.96 5.04
CA ALA A 99 -21.93 -13.83 3.88
C ALA A 99 -20.49 -13.47 4.31
N ASP A 100 -20.31 -12.65 5.37
CA ASP A 100 -18.99 -12.33 5.91
C ASP A 100 -18.33 -13.58 6.53
N LEU A 101 -19.11 -14.37 7.27
CA LEU A 101 -18.62 -15.61 7.88
C LEU A 101 -18.27 -16.66 6.82
N ASP A 102 -19.10 -16.80 5.78
CA ASP A 102 -18.83 -17.73 4.68
C ASP A 102 -17.54 -17.32 3.95
N TRP A 103 -17.31 -16.03 3.77
CA TRP A 103 -16.06 -15.52 3.22
C TRP A 103 -14.87 -15.84 4.14
N PHE A 104 -15.02 -15.75 5.49
CA PHE A 104 -13.96 -16.15 6.43
C PHE A 104 -13.57 -17.60 6.29
N HIS A 105 -14.52 -18.50 6.07
CA HIS A 105 -14.20 -19.91 5.80
C HIS A 105 -13.38 -20.10 4.52
N SER A 106 -13.67 -19.35 3.48
CA SER A 106 -12.86 -19.33 2.24
C SER A 106 -11.44 -18.81 2.53
N MET A 107 -11.35 -17.68 3.27
CA MET A 107 -10.06 -17.08 3.64
C MET A 107 -9.22 -17.98 4.54
N LYS A 108 -9.84 -18.80 5.40
CA LYS A 108 -9.14 -19.79 6.21
C LYS A 108 -8.39 -20.80 5.33
N GLY A 109 -8.98 -21.22 4.21
CA GLY A 109 -8.30 -22.05 3.22
C GLY A 109 -7.08 -21.38 2.60
N ILE A 110 -7.15 -20.07 2.30
CA ILE A 110 -5.99 -19.29 1.83
C ILE A 110 -4.93 -19.22 2.93
N ALA A 111 -5.31 -18.87 4.16
CA ALA A 111 -4.40 -18.77 5.30
C ALA A 111 -3.60 -20.07 5.53
N ASP A 112 -4.28 -21.21 5.51
CA ASP A 112 -3.67 -22.53 5.70
C ASP A 112 -2.66 -22.87 4.58
N ASN A 113 -2.95 -22.47 3.34
CA ASN A 113 -2.05 -22.69 2.21
C ASN A 113 -0.87 -21.71 2.15
N VAL A 114 -1.06 -20.46 2.57
CA VAL A 114 0.01 -19.45 2.66
C VAL A 114 0.90 -19.71 3.87
N GLY A 115 0.29 -20.10 4.99
CA GLY A 115 0.95 -20.48 6.23
C GLY A 115 0.95 -19.41 7.32
N PHE A 116 0.06 -18.40 7.25
CA PHE A 116 -0.16 -17.46 8.36
C PHE A 116 -1.28 -17.95 9.29
N ARG A 117 -1.21 -17.53 10.56
CA ARG A 117 -2.17 -17.98 11.58
C ARG A 117 -3.46 -17.18 11.49
N MET A 118 -4.57 -17.87 11.27
CA MET A 118 -5.91 -17.32 11.26
C MET A 118 -6.88 -18.22 12.01
N GLU A 119 -7.71 -17.63 12.85
CA GLU A 119 -8.81 -18.31 13.55
C GLU A 119 -10.13 -17.57 13.32
N ILE A 120 -11.23 -18.31 13.17
CA ILE A 120 -12.57 -17.75 13.23
C ILE A 120 -13.00 -17.82 14.69
N ILE A 121 -13.24 -16.67 15.29
CA ILE A 121 -13.52 -16.53 16.71
C ILE A 121 -14.94 -15.99 16.94
N ASP A 122 -15.51 -16.33 18.10
CA ASP A 122 -16.82 -15.85 18.51
C ASP A 122 -16.76 -14.42 19.13
N PRO A 123 -17.91 -13.77 19.35
CA PRO A 123 -17.94 -12.43 19.94
C PRO A 123 -17.36 -12.35 21.36
N VAL A 124 -17.43 -13.45 22.14
CA VAL A 124 -16.86 -13.47 23.50
C VAL A 124 -15.33 -13.36 23.39
N LYS A 125 -14.71 -14.11 22.48
CA LYS A 125 -13.27 -14.05 22.26
C LYS A 125 -12.83 -12.70 21.69
N ILE A 126 -13.64 -12.06 20.83
CA ILE A 126 -13.37 -10.69 20.36
C ILE A 126 -13.31 -9.73 21.56
N LYS A 127 -14.26 -9.82 22.49
CA LYS A 127 -14.32 -8.98 23.69
C LYS A 127 -13.16 -9.23 24.66
N GLU A 128 -12.65 -10.46 24.74
CA GLU A 128 -11.44 -10.77 25.50
C GLU A 128 -10.21 -10.08 24.91
N LEU A 129 -10.04 -10.10 23.58
CA LEU A 129 -8.91 -9.52 22.87
C LEU A 129 -8.98 -7.99 22.83
N ASN A 130 -10.19 -7.45 22.64
CA ASN A 130 -10.46 -6.01 22.65
C ASN A 130 -11.68 -5.70 23.55
N PRO A 131 -11.47 -5.43 24.85
CA PRO A 131 -12.55 -5.19 25.79
C PRO A 131 -13.35 -3.92 25.52
N PHE A 132 -12.88 -3.03 24.69
CA PHE A 132 -13.53 -1.76 24.35
C PHE A 132 -14.44 -1.86 23.14
N TYR A 133 -14.27 -2.90 22.32
CA TYR A 133 -15.04 -3.06 21.09
C TYR A 133 -16.47 -3.45 21.38
N ASP A 134 -17.45 -2.77 20.77
CA ASP A 134 -18.87 -3.13 20.88
C ASP A 134 -19.19 -4.31 19.97
N ILE A 135 -19.66 -5.41 20.58
CA ILE A 135 -19.99 -6.66 19.91
C ILE A 135 -21.47 -6.81 19.54
N GLU A 136 -22.30 -5.76 19.73
CA GLU A 136 -23.70 -5.84 19.33
C GLU A 136 -23.83 -6.10 17.82
N GLY A 137 -24.61 -7.14 17.47
CA GLY A 137 -24.80 -7.57 16.08
C GLY A 137 -23.57 -8.25 15.43
N VAL A 138 -22.49 -8.48 16.16
CA VAL A 138 -21.33 -9.25 15.67
C VAL A 138 -21.62 -10.74 15.78
N ILE A 139 -21.41 -11.49 14.70
CA ILE A 139 -21.60 -12.94 14.69
C ILE A 139 -20.28 -13.71 14.78
N ALA A 140 -19.18 -13.15 14.26
CA ALA A 140 -17.84 -13.76 14.29
C ALA A 140 -16.75 -12.71 14.03
N GLY A 141 -15.50 -13.10 14.25
CA GLY A 141 -14.31 -12.40 13.82
C GLY A 141 -13.31 -13.31 13.12
N ALA A 142 -12.64 -12.83 12.09
CA ALA A 142 -11.44 -13.47 11.55
C ALA A 142 -10.22 -12.85 12.23
N TRP A 143 -9.61 -13.59 13.15
CA TRP A 143 -8.43 -13.16 13.89
C TRP A 143 -7.16 -13.65 13.21
N THR A 144 -6.35 -12.71 12.73
CA THR A 144 -5.02 -12.96 12.14
C THR A 144 -3.95 -12.55 13.16
N MET A 145 -3.26 -13.54 13.71
CA MET A 145 -2.35 -13.36 14.84
C MET A 145 -1.01 -12.77 14.45
N ASP A 146 -0.63 -12.92 13.17
CA ASP A 146 0.65 -12.47 12.63
C ASP A 146 0.58 -11.05 12.04
N ASP A 147 -0.61 -10.45 12.04
CA ASP A 147 -0.81 -9.07 11.64
C ASP A 147 -0.16 -8.10 12.63
N GLY A 148 0.12 -6.90 12.15
CA GLY A 148 0.63 -5.83 12.99
C GLY A 148 0.51 -4.48 12.32
N HIS A 149 1.23 -3.53 12.89
CA HIS A 149 1.46 -2.23 12.27
C HIS A 149 2.87 -1.72 12.59
N ALA A 150 3.34 -0.77 11.81
CA ALA A 150 4.68 -0.22 12.00
C ALA A 150 4.74 1.26 11.59
N ASP A 151 5.85 1.93 11.92
CA ASP A 151 6.15 3.23 11.32
C ASP A 151 6.50 3.07 9.83
N PRO A 152 5.70 3.63 8.91
CA PRO A 152 5.95 3.52 7.48
C PRO A 152 7.32 4.02 7.04
N SER A 153 7.75 5.15 7.61
CA SER A 153 9.05 5.74 7.30
C SER A 153 10.21 4.94 7.90
N GLY A 154 10.04 4.41 9.12
CA GLY A 154 11.01 3.52 9.75
C GLY A 154 11.27 2.27 8.92
N LEU A 155 10.20 1.58 8.48
CA LEU A 155 10.30 0.40 7.60
C LEU A 155 11.03 0.70 6.29
N THR A 156 10.65 1.80 5.63
CA THR A 156 11.26 2.19 4.36
C THR A 156 12.73 2.53 4.53
N ASN A 157 13.08 3.30 5.56
CA ASN A 157 14.48 3.65 5.85
C ASN A 157 15.32 2.43 6.25
N ALA A 158 14.74 1.44 6.96
CA ALA A 158 15.42 0.20 7.27
C ALA A 158 15.81 -0.58 6.02
N MET A 159 14.86 -0.76 5.08
CA MET A 159 15.16 -1.41 3.80
C MET A 159 16.14 -0.57 2.96
N ALA A 160 16.03 0.77 2.95
CA ALA A 160 16.96 1.64 2.24
C ALA A 160 18.39 1.50 2.78
N ARG A 161 18.55 1.43 4.10
CA ARG A 161 19.84 1.19 4.74
C ARG A 161 20.40 -0.17 4.35
N GLY A 162 19.60 -1.23 4.47
CA GLY A 162 20.02 -2.58 4.04
C GLY A 162 20.42 -2.64 2.58
N ALA A 163 19.66 -2.02 1.67
CA ALA A 163 20.01 -1.91 0.25
C ALA A 163 21.36 -1.19 0.05
N THR A 164 21.57 -0.08 0.75
CA THR A 164 22.81 0.70 0.67
C THR A 164 24.01 -0.09 1.23
N ASP A 165 23.85 -0.78 2.35
CA ASP A 165 24.88 -1.62 2.94
C ASP A 165 25.30 -2.78 2.01
N MET A 166 24.36 -3.25 1.16
CA MET A 166 24.63 -4.25 0.10
C MET A 166 25.20 -3.65 -1.20
N GLY A 167 25.27 -2.32 -1.34
CA GLY A 167 25.91 -1.65 -2.47
C GLY A 167 24.99 -0.88 -3.43
N VAL A 168 23.68 -0.86 -3.19
CA VAL A 168 22.75 -0.03 -3.98
C VAL A 168 23.01 1.45 -3.75
N LYS A 169 22.93 2.24 -4.81
CA LYS A 169 23.06 3.71 -4.73
C LYS A 169 21.69 4.37 -4.61
N ILE A 170 21.48 5.13 -3.54
CA ILE A 170 20.27 5.93 -3.33
C ILE A 170 20.62 7.41 -3.46
N VAL A 171 20.00 8.07 -4.44
CA VAL A 171 20.23 9.48 -4.76
C VAL A 171 18.97 10.27 -4.48
N ARG A 172 18.97 11.03 -3.39
CA ARG A 172 17.86 11.91 -2.99
C ARG A 172 18.03 13.33 -3.53
N HIS A 173 16.95 14.11 -3.50
CA HIS A 173 16.89 15.49 -4.01
C HIS A 173 17.39 15.57 -5.44
N ASN A 174 16.92 14.64 -6.27
CA ASN A 174 17.33 14.52 -7.66
C ASN A 174 16.15 14.05 -8.53
N ARG A 175 15.37 14.98 -9.01
CA ARG A 175 14.20 14.66 -9.83
C ARG A 175 14.63 14.14 -11.20
N VAL A 176 14.01 13.04 -11.63
CA VAL A 176 14.03 12.59 -13.03
C VAL A 176 13.21 13.59 -13.86
N THR A 177 13.79 14.10 -14.92
CA THR A 177 13.20 15.12 -15.77
C THR A 177 12.78 14.60 -17.14
N ASP A 178 13.45 13.56 -17.63
CA ASP A 178 13.11 12.88 -18.89
C ASP A 178 13.69 11.47 -18.93
N ILE A 179 13.13 10.58 -19.77
CA ILE A 179 13.59 9.20 -19.98
C ILE A 179 13.57 8.91 -21.49
N ASN A 180 14.74 8.70 -22.06
CA ASN A 180 14.91 8.57 -23.51
C ASN A 180 15.52 7.22 -23.89
N ARG A 181 15.00 6.59 -24.97
CA ARG A 181 15.61 5.37 -25.52
C ARG A 181 16.78 5.72 -26.42
N LEU A 182 17.93 5.14 -26.13
CA LEU A 182 19.12 5.28 -26.95
C LEU A 182 19.12 4.34 -28.15
N PRO A 183 19.86 4.64 -29.23
CA PRO A 183 20.03 3.72 -30.38
C PRO A 183 20.69 2.39 -29.98
N SER A 184 21.45 2.33 -28.88
CA SER A 184 22.03 1.11 -28.32
C SER A 184 20.98 0.14 -27.76
N GLY A 185 19.77 0.62 -27.50
CA GLY A 185 18.72 -0.10 -26.81
C GLY A 185 18.71 0.10 -25.29
N GLU A 186 19.65 0.85 -24.75
CA GLU A 186 19.65 1.30 -23.35
C GLU A 186 18.75 2.50 -23.15
N TRP A 187 18.54 2.89 -21.88
CA TRP A 187 17.84 4.10 -21.48
C TRP A 187 18.80 5.17 -21.03
N GLU A 188 18.56 6.41 -21.40
CA GLU A 188 19.15 7.61 -20.81
C GLU A 188 18.09 8.27 -19.91
N VAL A 189 18.37 8.29 -18.61
CA VAL A 189 17.54 8.95 -17.58
C VAL A 189 18.14 10.31 -17.28
N ASP A 190 17.45 11.37 -17.70
CA ASP A 190 17.83 12.74 -17.40
C ASP A 190 17.36 13.13 -16.01
N THR A 191 18.25 13.75 -15.24
CA THR A 191 17.95 14.22 -13.88
C THR A 191 18.50 15.63 -13.65
N GLU A 192 18.04 16.28 -12.58
CA GLU A 192 18.56 17.60 -12.19
C GLU A 192 20.06 17.61 -11.86
N LYS A 193 20.65 16.45 -11.52
CA LYS A 193 22.09 16.31 -11.19
C LYS A 193 22.93 15.68 -12.28
N GLY A 194 22.35 15.38 -13.44
CA GLY A 194 23.04 14.78 -14.58
C GLY A 194 22.26 13.63 -15.21
N LYS A 195 22.92 12.91 -16.10
CA LYS A 195 22.33 11.81 -16.89
C LYS A 195 22.85 10.45 -16.42
N VAL A 196 22.00 9.45 -16.44
CA VAL A 196 22.34 8.06 -16.12
C VAL A 196 21.93 7.16 -17.27
N THR A 197 22.88 6.41 -17.82
CA THR A 197 22.59 5.36 -18.79
C THR A 197 22.35 4.04 -18.08
N CYS A 198 21.28 3.30 -18.43
CA CYS A 198 20.95 2.03 -17.82
C CYS A 198 20.28 1.04 -18.80
N GLU A 199 20.33 -0.24 -18.47
CA GLU A 199 19.63 -1.29 -19.24
C GLU A 199 18.13 -1.27 -18.96
N ILE A 200 17.75 -1.09 -17.69
CA ILE A 200 16.37 -1.21 -17.20
C ILE A 200 16.00 0.02 -16.40
N VAL A 201 14.80 0.54 -16.67
CA VAL A 201 14.13 1.56 -15.83
C VAL A 201 12.94 0.93 -15.12
N VAL A 202 12.81 1.19 -13.83
CA VAL A 202 11.63 0.80 -13.05
C VAL A 202 10.93 2.03 -12.52
N ASN A 203 9.68 2.23 -12.92
CA ASN A 203 8.83 3.29 -12.41
C ASN A 203 8.16 2.86 -11.10
N ALA A 204 8.64 3.39 -9.99
CA ALA A 204 8.13 3.21 -8.64
C ALA A 204 7.65 4.54 -8.03
N ALA A 205 7.23 5.47 -8.88
CA ALA A 205 6.97 6.85 -8.51
C ALA A 205 5.60 7.11 -7.84
N GLY A 206 4.88 6.05 -7.42
CA GLY A 206 3.64 6.17 -6.64
C GLY A 206 2.60 7.05 -7.34
N SER A 207 2.16 8.12 -6.68
CA SER A 207 1.21 9.07 -7.25
C SER A 207 1.71 9.80 -8.51
N PHE A 208 3.03 9.87 -8.72
CA PHE A 208 3.66 10.43 -9.92
C PHE A 208 3.88 9.41 -11.03
N ALA A 209 3.51 8.14 -10.84
CA ALA A 209 3.84 7.07 -11.78
C ALA A 209 3.30 7.31 -13.20
N ARG A 210 2.10 7.91 -13.34
CA ARG A 210 1.54 8.27 -14.65
C ARG A 210 2.42 9.29 -15.38
N GLN A 211 2.88 10.34 -14.69
CA GLN A 211 3.73 11.37 -15.29
C GLN A 211 5.10 10.80 -15.72
N VAL A 212 5.67 9.89 -14.93
CA VAL A 212 6.92 9.20 -15.30
C VAL A 212 6.70 8.28 -16.51
N ALA A 213 5.58 7.56 -16.58
CA ALA A 213 5.25 6.73 -17.73
C ALA A 213 5.02 7.55 -19.02
N GLN A 214 4.45 8.74 -18.90
CA GLN A 214 4.25 9.65 -20.04
C GLN A 214 5.57 10.09 -20.68
N MET A 215 6.68 10.12 -19.94
CA MET A 215 8.01 10.41 -20.51
C MET A 215 8.44 9.38 -21.57
N VAL A 216 7.93 8.14 -21.46
CA VAL A 216 8.20 7.05 -22.42
C VAL A 216 7.01 6.75 -23.35
N GLY A 217 5.99 7.62 -23.36
CA GLY A 217 4.80 7.48 -24.20
C GLY A 217 3.76 6.47 -23.72
N ALA A 218 3.81 6.03 -22.45
CA ALA A 218 2.81 5.19 -21.83
C ALA A 218 1.84 5.98 -20.95
N ASP A 219 0.59 5.54 -20.81
CA ASP A 219 -0.30 5.95 -19.73
C ASP A 219 -0.58 4.75 -18.83
N LEU A 220 -0.81 5.00 -17.54
CA LEU A 220 -1.02 3.96 -16.55
C LEU A 220 -2.43 3.98 -15.97
N PRO A 221 -3.02 2.81 -15.75
CA PRO A 221 -4.34 2.68 -15.12
C PRO A 221 -4.25 2.91 -13.60
N ILE A 222 -3.92 4.13 -13.19
CA ILE A 222 -3.79 4.57 -11.80
C ILE A 222 -4.68 5.80 -11.56
N CYS A 223 -5.42 5.77 -10.44
CA CYS A 223 -6.19 6.87 -9.90
C CYS A 223 -5.66 7.23 -8.51
N ASN A 224 -5.44 8.51 -8.24
CA ASN A 224 -4.98 8.98 -6.93
C ASN A 224 -6.20 9.39 -6.09
N MET A 225 -6.56 8.61 -5.08
CA MET A 225 -7.71 8.89 -4.22
C MET A 225 -7.31 9.65 -2.97
N GLU A 226 -8.11 10.64 -2.56
CA GLU A 226 -7.98 11.20 -1.22
C GLU A 226 -8.46 10.19 -0.19
N HIS A 227 -7.63 9.94 0.83
CA HIS A 227 -7.94 9.02 1.92
C HIS A 227 -7.68 9.64 3.29
N HIS A 228 -8.67 9.51 4.17
CA HIS A 228 -8.61 10.08 5.49
C HIS A 228 -8.38 9.04 6.58
N TYR A 229 -7.59 9.43 7.57
CA TYR A 229 -7.67 8.84 8.90
C TYR A 229 -7.65 9.92 9.98
N ILE A 230 -8.20 9.57 11.12
CA ILE A 230 -8.36 10.45 12.28
C ILE A 230 -7.57 9.87 13.44
N VAL A 231 -6.87 10.73 14.17
CA VAL A 231 -6.25 10.39 15.45
C VAL A 231 -7.01 11.12 16.54
N THR A 232 -7.48 10.38 17.56
CA THR A 232 -8.21 10.91 18.69
C THR A 232 -7.31 11.62 19.71
N GLY A 233 -7.89 12.31 20.68
CA GLY A 233 -7.20 12.65 21.92
C GLY A 233 -6.71 11.41 22.66
N ALA A 234 -5.97 11.61 23.75
CA ALA A 234 -5.52 10.52 24.60
C ALA A 234 -6.72 9.87 25.31
N ILE A 235 -6.69 8.53 25.42
CA ILE A 235 -7.75 7.71 26.00
C ILE A 235 -7.17 7.01 27.23
N GLN A 236 -7.76 7.27 28.40
CA GLN A 236 -7.22 6.77 29.67
C GLN A 236 -7.18 5.25 29.71
N GLU A 237 -8.22 4.61 29.19
CA GLU A 237 -8.33 3.14 29.12
C GLU A 237 -7.22 2.50 28.28
N PHE A 238 -6.69 3.22 27.28
CA PHE A 238 -5.56 2.74 26.47
C PHE A 238 -4.21 2.97 27.20
N ILE A 239 -4.12 4.04 27.99
CA ILE A 239 -2.95 4.34 28.82
C ILE A 239 -2.76 3.30 29.92
N ASP A 240 -3.86 2.82 30.50
CA ASP A 240 -3.86 1.91 31.62
C ASP A 240 -3.61 0.44 31.22
N ARG A 241 -3.34 0.18 29.92
CA ARG A 241 -3.03 -1.16 29.40
C ARG A 241 -1.57 -1.29 29.01
N ASP A 242 -0.99 -2.43 29.30
CA ASP A 242 0.35 -2.79 28.88
C ASP A 242 0.39 -3.35 27.44
N GLU A 243 -0.73 -3.92 26.96
CA GLU A 243 -0.83 -4.55 25.63
C GLU A 243 -1.79 -3.79 24.73
N GLU A 244 -1.41 -3.61 23.47
CA GLU A 244 -2.28 -3.08 22.44
C GLU A 244 -3.36 -4.11 22.06
N PHE A 245 -4.56 -3.63 21.72
CA PHE A 245 -5.58 -4.49 21.15
C PHE A 245 -5.34 -4.73 19.65
N PRO A 246 -5.84 -5.86 19.09
CA PRO A 246 -5.72 -6.13 17.66
C PRO A 246 -6.34 -5.03 16.79
N VAL A 247 -5.74 -4.78 15.63
CA VAL A 247 -6.33 -3.86 14.64
C VAL A 247 -7.71 -4.37 14.24
N MET A 248 -8.75 -3.58 14.51
CA MET A 248 -10.13 -3.93 14.15
C MET A 248 -10.43 -3.45 12.73
N ARG A 249 -11.09 -4.29 11.93
CA ARG A 249 -11.56 -3.98 10.57
C ARG A 249 -13.03 -4.34 10.48
N ASP A 250 -13.91 -3.34 10.42
CA ASP A 250 -15.35 -3.54 10.43
C ASP A 250 -15.99 -3.07 9.12
N PRO A 251 -16.53 -4.00 8.30
CA PRO A 251 -17.27 -3.66 7.07
C PRO A 251 -18.48 -2.75 7.32
N TYR A 252 -19.14 -2.86 8.47
CA TYR A 252 -20.29 -2.02 8.82
C TYR A 252 -19.93 -0.54 8.93
N ALA A 253 -18.77 -0.25 9.52
CA ALA A 253 -18.23 1.10 9.62
C ALA A 253 -17.40 1.49 8.38
N SER A 254 -17.12 0.54 7.49
CA SER A 254 -16.14 0.67 6.40
C SER A 254 -14.83 1.28 6.90
N ALA A 255 -14.34 0.78 8.04
CA ALA A 255 -13.25 1.40 8.77
C ALA A 255 -12.27 0.38 9.34
N TYR A 256 -11.04 0.84 9.49
CA TYR A 256 -10.06 0.23 10.37
C TYR A 256 -9.84 1.07 11.63
N ILE A 257 -9.65 0.40 12.75
CA ILE A 257 -9.51 1.03 14.06
C ILE A 257 -8.32 0.38 14.76
N ARG A 258 -7.36 1.18 15.23
CA ARG A 258 -6.23 0.68 16.01
C ARG A 258 -5.83 1.64 17.11
N GLN A 259 -5.06 1.15 18.04
CA GLN A 259 -4.36 2.01 19.00
C GLN A 259 -3.23 2.77 18.30
N GLU A 260 -3.07 4.04 18.66
CA GLU A 260 -1.96 4.91 18.25
C GLU A 260 -1.34 5.48 19.52
N GLN A 261 -0.36 4.75 20.07
CA GLN A 261 0.22 5.05 21.37
C GLN A 261 -0.87 5.15 22.47
N LYS A 262 -1.17 6.36 22.94
CA LYS A 262 -2.20 6.66 23.97
C LYS A 262 -3.55 7.08 23.38
N SER A 263 -3.66 7.08 22.06
CA SER A 263 -4.81 7.55 21.29
C SER A 263 -5.40 6.43 20.45
N GLY A 264 -6.55 6.68 19.84
CA GLY A 264 -7.09 5.83 18.76
C GLY A 264 -6.78 6.39 17.40
N LEU A 265 -6.66 5.52 16.40
CA LEU A 265 -6.60 5.86 14.99
C LEU A 265 -7.75 5.17 14.26
N ILE A 266 -8.53 5.94 13.50
CA ILE A 266 -9.67 5.47 12.70
C ILE A 266 -9.43 5.92 11.27
N GLY A 267 -9.34 5.00 10.32
CA GLY A 267 -9.33 5.31 8.89
C GLY A 267 -10.56 4.75 8.21
N ILE A 268 -11.10 5.51 7.28
CA ILE A 268 -12.40 5.27 6.67
C ILE A 268 -12.23 5.11 5.16
N TYR A 269 -12.89 4.11 4.60
CA TYR A 269 -13.07 3.93 3.17
C TYR A 269 -14.54 4.20 2.83
N GLU A 270 -14.88 5.47 2.72
CA GLU A 270 -16.22 5.91 2.38
C GLU A 270 -16.62 5.45 0.96
N SER A 271 -17.90 5.15 0.75
CA SER A 271 -18.42 4.71 -0.55
C SER A 271 -19.21 5.79 -1.30
N ALA A 272 -19.24 7.01 -0.78
CA ALA A 272 -19.92 8.15 -1.40
C ALA A 272 -19.13 9.44 -1.18
N GLY A 273 -19.28 10.40 -2.09
CA GLY A 273 -18.57 11.68 -2.02
C GLY A 273 -17.07 11.58 -2.30
N LEU A 274 -16.64 10.52 -2.97
CA LEU A 274 -15.23 10.24 -3.25
C LEU A 274 -14.57 11.37 -4.03
N THR A 275 -13.30 11.64 -3.75
CA THR A 275 -12.53 12.71 -4.38
C THR A 275 -11.20 12.17 -4.90
N GLU A 276 -10.88 12.50 -6.14
CA GLU A 276 -9.56 12.27 -6.69
C GLU A 276 -8.63 13.42 -6.32
N ALA A 277 -7.46 13.08 -5.80
CA ALA A 277 -6.44 14.05 -5.45
C ALA A 277 -5.94 14.81 -6.69
N TRP A 278 -5.64 16.09 -6.52
CA TRP A 278 -5.18 17.01 -7.58
C TRP A 278 -6.17 17.22 -8.74
N GLY A 279 -7.46 17.03 -8.47
CA GLY A 279 -8.53 17.31 -9.42
C GLY A 279 -8.70 16.22 -10.51
N PRO A 280 -9.45 16.53 -11.59
CA PRO A 280 -9.93 15.52 -12.53
C PRO A 280 -8.83 14.81 -13.34
N ASP A 281 -7.65 15.41 -13.49
CA ASP A 281 -6.53 14.75 -14.16
C ASP A 281 -5.73 13.84 -13.23
N GLY A 282 -5.87 14.01 -11.90
CA GLY A 282 -5.22 13.22 -10.88
C GLY A 282 -3.68 13.27 -10.93
N LEU A 283 -3.12 14.34 -11.53
CA LEU A 283 -1.67 14.50 -11.70
C LEU A 283 -1.12 15.48 -10.67
N PRO A 284 -0.25 15.01 -9.74
CA PRO A 284 0.38 15.90 -8.79
C PRO A 284 1.32 16.90 -9.47
N PRO A 285 1.40 18.16 -9.02
CA PRO A 285 2.44 19.07 -9.48
C PRO A 285 3.81 18.53 -9.07
N TRP A 286 4.82 18.69 -9.92
CA TRP A 286 6.19 18.22 -9.63
C TRP A 286 6.78 18.78 -8.32
N SER A 287 6.29 19.93 -7.88
CA SER A 287 6.67 20.57 -6.62
C SER A 287 6.00 19.93 -5.39
N SER A 288 4.98 19.08 -5.56
CA SER A 288 4.32 18.41 -4.44
C SER A 288 5.30 17.50 -3.71
N ASP A 289 5.39 17.67 -2.39
CA ASP A 289 6.25 16.92 -1.48
C ASP A 289 5.62 16.93 -0.10
N SER A 290 5.42 15.76 0.49
CA SER A 290 4.80 15.60 1.81
C SER A 290 3.44 16.31 1.95
N GLU A 291 2.67 16.32 0.87
CA GLU A 291 1.42 17.06 0.75
C GLU A 291 0.27 16.33 1.45
N LEU A 292 -0.55 17.10 2.18
CA LEU A 292 -1.85 16.70 2.69
C LEU A 292 -2.91 17.64 2.13
N PHE A 293 -4.11 17.12 1.95
CA PHE A 293 -5.27 17.87 1.50
C PHE A 293 -6.07 18.41 2.69
N PRO A 294 -6.92 19.42 2.48
CA PRO A 294 -7.89 19.84 3.49
C PRO A 294 -8.73 18.68 3.97
N ASP A 295 -9.10 18.69 5.24
CA ASP A 295 -10.02 17.73 5.82
C ASP A 295 -11.45 17.94 5.31
N ASP A 296 -12.19 16.84 5.16
CA ASP A 296 -13.60 16.82 4.79
C ASP A 296 -14.36 15.87 5.73
N LEU A 297 -14.56 16.34 6.97
CA LEU A 297 -15.26 15.57 7.98
C LEU A 297 -16.72 15.35 7.64
N ASP A 298 -17.37 16.31 7.01
CA ASP A 298 -18.80 16.21 6.65
C ASP A 298 -19.04 15.02 5.74
N ARG A 299 -18.12 14.77 4.80
CA ARG A 299 -18.14 13.59 3.93
C ARG A 299 -18.02 12.30 4.72
N LEU A 300 -17.16 12.26 5.73
CA LEU A 300 -16.84 11.07 6.52
C LEU A 300 -17.86 10.74 7.61
N MET A 301 -18.65 11.72 8.06
CA MET A 301 -19.51 11.61 9.26
C MET A 301 -20.34 10.32 9.32
N PRO A 302 -21.00 9.85 8.24
CA PRO A 302 -21.85 8.64 8.35
C PRO A 302 -21.08 7.37 8.72
N TRP A 303 -19.81 7.25 8.30
CA TRP A 303 -18.94 6.13 8.63
C TRP A 303 -18.20 6.35 9.93
N LEU A 304 -17.78 7.58 10.20
CA LEU A 304 -17.09 7.95 11.43
C LEU A 304 -17.96 7.72 12.67
N GLU A 305 -19.22 8.09 12.64
CA GLU A 305 -20.17 7.81 13.73
C GLU A 305 -20.30 6.31 13.99
N ARG A 306 -20.39 5.49 12.93
CA ARG A 306 -20.43 4.03 13.07
C ARG A 306 -19.14 3.49 13.69
N ALA A 307 -17.97 3.94 13.22
CA ALA A 307 -16.68 3.50 13.74
C ALA A 307 -16.49 3.87 15.22
N MET A 308 -16.87 5.08 15.61
CA MET A 308 -16.80 5.55 16.98
C MET A 308 -17.78 4.80 17.91
N ASN A 309 -18.98 4.48 17.42
CA ASN A 309 -19.94 3.66 18.18
C ASN A 309 -19.42 2.23 18.39
N CYS A 310 -18.63 1.68 17.46
CA CYS A 310 -17.96 0.39 17.64
C CYS A 310 -16.85 0.44 18.70
N MET A 311 -16.30 1.63 19.00
CA MET A 311 -15.22 1.85 19.99
C MET A 311 -15.54 3.04 20.90
N PRO A 312 -16.48 2.91 21.84
CA PRO A 312 -16.99 4.01 22.67
C PRO A 312 -15.92 4.91 23.33
N PRO A 313 -14.77 4.41 23.82
CA PRO A 313 -13.75 5.30 24.38
C PRO A 313 -13.18 6.30 23.37
N MET A 314 -13.24 5.99 22.07
CA MET A 314 -12.78 6.92 21.03
C MET A 314 -13.78 8.06 20.78
N LEU A 315 -15.07 7.81 21.00
CA LEU A 315 -16.12 8.83 20.86
C LEU A 315 -15.92 9.99 21.86
N GLU A 316 -15.53 9.67 23.10
CA GLU A 316 -15.35 10.65 24.16
C GLU A 316 -14.04 11.43 24.05
N ALA A 317 -13.03 10.86 23.39
CA ALA A 317 -11.69 11.45 23.32
C ALA A 317 -11.57 12.65 22.39
N GLY A 318 -12.55 12.87 21.51
CA GLY A 318 -12.51 13.92 20.48
C GLY A 318 -11.44 13.71 19.43
N ILE A 319 -11.35 14.60 18.46
CA ILE A 319 -10.41 14.55 17.34
C ILE A 319 -9.21 15.43 17.65
N LYS A 320 -8.00 14.85 17.63
CA LYS A 320 -6.72 15.55 17.80
C LYS A 320 -6.09 15.95 16.47
N ARG A 321 -6.16 15.07 15.48
CA ARG A 321 -5.55 15.26 14.16
C ARG A 321 -6.33 14.51 13.09
N ILE A 322 -6.44 15.12 11.93
CA ILE A 322 -6.95 14.52 10.71
C ILE A 322 -5.80 14.48 9.72
N VAL A 323 -5.70 13.40 8.98
CA VAL A 323 -4.76 13.25 7.88
C VAL A 323 -5.57 12.89 6.64
N ASN A 324 -5.48 13.73 5.61
CA ASN A 324 -6.04 13.48 4.29
C ASN A 324 -4.91 13.49 3.27
N GLY A 325 -4.58 12.33 2.72
CA GLY A 325 -3.47 12.18 1.80
C GLY A 325 -3.84 11.38 0.57
N ALA A 326 -3.07 11.58 -0.51
CA ALA A 326 -3.28 10.83 -1.74
C ALA A 326 -2.76 9.40 -1.64
N ILE A 327 -3.59 8.42 -2.05
CA ILE A 327 -3.19 7.03 -2.22
C ILE A 327 -3.42 6.59 -3.67
N PRO A 328 -2.42 6.00 -4.34
CA PRO A 328 -2.57 5.52 -5.71
C PRO A 328 -3.32 4.18 -5.75
N HIS A 329 -4.39 4.13 -6.54
CA HIS A 329 -5.16 2.91 -6.82
C HIS A 329 -4.97 2.47 -8.26
N SER A 330 -4.74 1.19 -8.49
CA SER A 330 -4.95 0.56 -9.80
C SER A 330 -6.44 0.37 -10.09
N ALA A 331 -6.80 0.07 -11.34
CA ALA A 331 -8.20 -0.07 -11.72
C ALA A 331 -8.92 -1.26 -11.09
N ASP A 332 -8.20 -2.25 -10.61
CA ASP A 332 -8.72 -3.51 -10.08
C ASP A 332 -8.20 -3.87 -8.68
N GLY A 333 -7.50 -2.94 -8.01
CA GLY A 333 -6.98 -3.07 -6.64
C GLY A 333 -5.56 -3.63 -6.53
N PRO A 334 -5.15 -4.76 -7.14
CA PRO A 334 -3.79 -5.26 -7.12
C PRO A 334 -2.78 -4.29 -7.73
N PRO A 335 -1.54 -4.18 -7.18
CA PRO A 335 -0.51 -3.29 -7.72
C PRO A 335 -0.09 -3.65 -9.16
N LEU A 336 0.57 -2.72 -9.82
CA LEU A 336 1.17 -2.89 -11.14
C LEU A 336 2.63 -3.30 -10.96
N LEU A 337 2.94 -4.57 -11.20
CA LEU A 337 4.28 -5.15 -11.08
C LEU A 337 4.63 -5.87 -12.38
N GLY A 338 5.64 -5.41 -13.10
CA GLY A 338 6.06 -6.06 -14.33
C GLY A 338 6.38 -5.10 -15.47
N PRO A 339 6.69 -5.65 -16.67
CA PRO A 339 7.05 -4.85 -17.85
C PRO A 339 5.83 -4.18 -18.48
N VAL A 340 6.02 -3.00 -19.03
CA VAL A 340 5.02 -2.27 -19.81
C VAL A 340 4.91 -2.85 -21.22
N ALA A 341 3.69 -3.05 -21.70
CA ALA A 341 3.45 -3.58 -23.05
C ALA A 341 4.08 -2.66 -24.13
N GLY A 342 4.84 -3.24 -25.04
CA GLY A 342 5.43 -2.52 -26.17
C GLY A 342 6.62 -1.61 -25.85
N ILE A 343 7.08 -1.56 -24.59
CA ILE A 343 8.22 -0.73 -24.16
C ILE A 343 9.26 -1.63 -23.47
N ASP A 344 10.27 -2.01 -24.21
CA ASP A 344 11.29 -2.95 -23.73
C ASP A 344 12.07 -2.39 -22.54
N ASN A 345 12.27 -3.21 -21.51
CA ASN A 345 13.06 -2.90 -20.33
C ASN A 345 12.57 -1.67 -19.53
N PHE A 346 11.29 -1.30 -19.69
CA PHE A 346 10.61 -0.36 -18.82
C PHE A 346 9.59 -1.12 -17.96
N TRP A 347 9.79 -1.09 -16.64
CA TRP A 347 9.05 -1.88 -15.66
C TRP A 347 8.26 -0.99 -14.69
N LEU A 348 7.23 -1.55 -14.08
CA LEU A 348 6.42 -0.88 -13.06
C LEU A 348 6.57 -1.57 -11.70
N CYS A 349 6.58 -0.74 -10.66
CA CYS A 349 6.45 -1.13 -9.24
C CYS A 349 5.61 -0.08 -8.52
N CYS A 350 4.31 0.02 -8.84
CA CYS A 350 3.45 1.14 -8.42
C CYS A 350 1.97 0.76 -8.34
N GLY A 351 1.09 1.73 -8.09
CA GLY A 351 -0.36 1.52 -8.08
C GLY A 351 -0.87 0.72 -6.88
N SER A 352 -0.15 0.73 -5.76
CA SER A 352 -0.55 0.03 -4.54
C SER A 352 -1.25 0.98 -3.56
N SER A 353 -2.51 0.73 -3.27
CA SER A 353 -3.28 1.44 -2.23
C SER A 353 -2.91 0.99 -0.80
N PHE A 354 -2.36 -0.20 -0.64
CA PHE A 354 -1.90 -0.79 0.62
C PHE A 354 -0.37 -0.89 0.67
N GLY A 355 0.33 0.15 0.24
CA GLY A 355 1.77 0.14 -0.01
C GLY A 355 2.61 -0.40 1.14
N ILE A 356 2.26 -0.12 2.40
CA ILE A 356 3.02 -0.62 3.56
C ILE A 356 2.87 -2.14 3.70
N ALA A 357 1.66 -2.66 3.62
CA ALA A 357 1.41 -4.10 3.71
C ALA A 357 2.01 -4.87 2.51
N GLN A 358 2.04 -4.25 1.34
CA GLN A 358 2.42 -4.91 0.08
C GLN A 358 3.88 -4.69 -0.29
N GLY A 359 4.50 -3.60 0.15
CA GLY A 359 5.78 -3.12 -0.37
C GLY A 359 6.89 -4.16 -0.36
N ALA A 360 7.13 -4.83 0.78
CA ALA A 360 8.18 -5.84 0.89
C ALA A 360 7.98 -7.01 -0.08
N GLY A 361 6.76 -7.58 -0.11
CA GLY A 361 6.46 -8.70 -1.01
C GLY A 361 6.45 -8.30 -2.48
N CYS A 362 5.95 -7.11 -2.81
CA CYS A 362 6.04 -6.57 -4.17
C CYS A 362 7.50 -6.44 -4.61
N GLY A 363 8.35 -5.90 -3.76
CA GLY A 363 9.79 -5.78 -4.03
C GLY A 363 10.43 -7.15 -4.27
N LYS A 364 10.18 -8.13 -3.39
CA LYS A 364 10.74 -9.48 -3.50
C LYS A 364 10.36 -10.16 -4.82
N TYR A 365 9.06 -10.30 -5.05
CA TYR A 365 8.59 -11.11 -6.19
C TYR A 365 8.86 -10.41 -7.53
N LEU A 366 8.87 -9.07 -7.55
CA LEU A 366 9.30 -8.34 -8.75
C LEU A 366 10.81 -8.50 -9.00
N ALA A 367 11.65 -8.43 -7.96
CA ALA A 367 13.08 -8.67 -8.08
C ALA A 367 13.36 -10.07 -8.67
N GLN A 368 12.70 -11.11 -8.15
CA GLN A 368 12.80 -12.48 -8.68
C GLN A 368 12.41 -12.52 -10.16
N TRP A 369 11.28 -11.91 -10.52
CA TRP A 369 10.84 -11.89 -11.91
C TRP A 369 11.85 -11.18 -12.83
N MET A 370 12.41 -10.06 -12.39
CA MET A 370 13.41 -9.31 -13.16
C MET A 370 14.73 -10.09 -13.36
N ILE A 371 15.16 -10.84 -12.34
CA ILE A 371 16.45 -11.54 -12.36
C ILE A 371 16.33 -12.91 -13.02
N TYR A 372 15.31 -13.68 -12.68
CA TYR A 372 15.16 -15.08 -13.08
C TYR A 372 14.15 -15.31 -14.21
N GLY A 373 13.37 -14.26 -14.58
CA GLY A 373 12.29 -14.37 -15.56
C GLY A 373 11.00 -14.99 -14.99
N ASP A 374 10.98 -15.35 -13.70
CA ASP A 374 9.85 -15.92 -12.98
C ASP A 374 9.95 -15.59 -11.49
N ALA A 375 8.86 -15.75 -10.75
CA ALA A 375 8.79 -15.52 -9.32
C ALA A 375 8.18 -16.72 -8.59
N GLU A 376 8.41 -16.85 -7.29
CA GLU A 376 7.82 -17.91 -6.44
C GLU A 376 6.29 -17.88 -6.41
N ILE A 377 5.66 -16.82 -6.91
CA ILE A 377 4.19 -16.68 -6.99
C ILE A 377 3.77 -16.39 -8.43
N ASN A 378 2.50 -16.63 -8.73
CA ASN A 378 1.96 -16.28 -10.04
C ASN A 378 1.76 -14.76 -10.13
N MET A 379 2.55 -14.11 -11.01
CA MET A 379 2.55 -12.65 -11.19
C MET A 379 1.45 -12.14 -12.14
N THR A 380 0.68 -13.03 -12.79
CA THR A 380 -0.32 -12.64 -13.81
C THR A 380 -1.33 -11.61 -13.29
N GLY A 381 -1.77 -11.72 -12.01
CA GLY A 381 -2.70 -10.77 -11.41
C GLY A 381 -2.10 -9.40 -11.09
N PHE A 382 -0.77 -9.26 -11.19
CA PHE A 382 -0.02 -8.02 -10.94
C PHE A 382 0.56 -7.42 -12.21
N ASP A 383 0.65 -8.23 -13.27
CA ASP A 383 1.22 -7.84 -14.56
C ASP A 383 0.43 -6.66 -15.16
N PRO A 384 1.06 -5.50 -15.43
CA PRO A 384 0.37 -4.35 -15.99
C PRO A 384 -0.24 -4.62 -17.37
N ARG A 385 0.25 -5.64 -18.09
CA ARG A 385 -0.28 -6.07 -19.40
C ARG A 385 -1.68 -6.70 -19.33
N ARG A 386 -2.23 -6.90 -18.10
CA ARG A 386 -3.65 -7.25 -17.89
C ARG A 386 -4.59 -6.12 -18.30
N PHE A 387 -4.07 -4.92 -18.45
CA PHE A 387 -4.78 -3.77 -18.98
C PHE A 387 -4.36 -3.51 -20.43
N GLY A 388 -5.33 -3.14 -21.26
CA GLY A 388 -5.11 -2.71 -22.64
C GLY A 388 -5.65 -1.30 -22.85
N ASP A 389 -5.85 -0.92 -24.11
CA ASP A 389 -6.33 0.42 -24.50
C ASP A 389 -7.73 0.77 -23.96
N PHE A 390 -8.48 -0.23 -23.45
CA PHE A 390 -9.76 0.00 -22.79
C PHE A 390 -9.62 0.72 -21.44
N ALA A 391 -8.45 0.65 -20.81
CA ALA A 391 -8.18 1.26 -19.52
C ALA A 391 -7.80 2.75 -19.66
N ASP A 392 -8.64 3.50 -20.36
CA ASP A 392 -8.53 4.93 -20.52
C ASP A 392 -8.83 5.69 -19.21
N ARG A 393 -8.69 7.00 -19.25
CA ARG A 393 -8.88 7.85 -18.07
C ARG A 393 -10.29 7.76 -17.48
N ALA A 394 -11.32 7.66 -18.31
CA ALA A 394 -12.71 7.56 -17.84
C ALA A 394 -12.97 6.22 -17.15
N TYR A 395 -12.46 5.13 -17.73
CA TYR A 395 -12.48 3.80 -17.10
C TYR A 395 -11.74 3.80 -15.77
N MET A 396 -10.55 4.36 -15.72
CA MET A 396 -9.73 4.44 -14.52
C MET A 396 -10.41 5.17 -13.39
N HIS A 397 -10.98 6.34 -13.68
CA HIS A 397 -11.70 7.12 -12.69
C HIS A 397 -12.89 6.31 -12.13
N ALA A 398 -13.72 5.74 -13.00
CA ALA A 398 -14.87 4.96 -12.57
C ALA A 398 -14.48 3.72 -11.75
N LYS A 399 -13.45 2.99 -12.18
CA LYS A 399 -12.98 1.77 -11.51
C LYS A 399 -12.22 2.06 -10.22
N GLY A 400 -11.37 3.08 -10.19
CA GLY A 400 -10.65 3.47 -8.98
C GLY A 400 -11.61 3.92 -7.88
N PHE A 401 -12.64 4.67 -8.22
CA PHE A 401 -13.69 5.08 -7.27
C PHE A 401 -14.48 3.86 -6.77
N GLN A 402 -14.81 2.93 -7.64
CA GLN A 402 -15.50 1.70 -7.25
C GLN A 402 -14.64 0.84 -6.33
N ASP A 403 -13.38 0.58 -6.67
CA ASP A 403 -12.46 -0.24 -5.89
C ASP A 403 -12.25 0.37 -4.49
N TYR A 404 -12.00 1.68 -4.43
CA TYR A 404 -11.88 2.39 -3.16
C TYR A 404 -13.13 2.23 -2.28
N GLY A 405 -14.32 2.55 -2.82
CA GLY A 405 -15.57 2.49 -2.08
C GLY A 405 -15.98 1.07 -1.64
N LEU A 406 -15.45 0.04 -2.29
CA LEU A 406 -15.73 -1.37 -2.01
C LEU A 406 -14.62 -2.07 -1.19
N THR A 407 -13.61 -1.35 -0.73
CA THR A 407 -12.46 -1.92 0.02
C THR A 407 -12.89 -2.80 1.20
N TYR A 408 -13.99 -2.45 1.88
CA TYR A 408 -14.55 -3.22 2.99
C TYR A 408 -15.74 -4.11 2.61
N ALA A 409 -16.24 -4.02 1.39
CA ALA A 409 -17.30 -4.93 0.95
C ALA A 409 -16.80 -6.37 0.92
N THR A 410 -17.64 -7.31 1.36
CA THR A 410 -17.32 -8.72 1.27
C THR A 410 -17.63 -9.21 -0.13
N PRO A 411 -16.62 -9.58 -0.94
CA PRO A 411 -16.86 -10.03 -2.29
C PRO A 411 -17.50 -11.41 -2.29
N LEU A 412 -18.58 -11.58 -3.00
CA LEU A 412 -19.19 -12.88 -3.25
C LEU A 412 -18.46 -13.60 -4.40
N PRO A 413 -18.32 -14.94 -4.37
CA PRO A 413 -17.68 -15.68 -5.45
C PRO A 413 -18.36 -15.42 -6.80
N GLY A 414 -17.59 -14.96 -7.78
CA GLY A 414 -18.12 -14.65 -9.12
C GLY A 414 -18.89 -13.35 -9.23
N GLU A 415 -18.95 -12.55 -8.18
CA GLU A 415 -19.55 -11.22 -8.23
C GLU A 415 -18.66 -10.30 -9.05
N GLU A 416 -19.22 -9.79 -10.15
CA GLU A 416 -18.63 -8.69 -10.89
C GLU A 416 -19.42 -7.42 -10.58
N PHE A 417 -18.75 -6.46 -9.97
CA PHE A 417 -19.34 -5.14 -9.78
C PHE A 417 -19.51 -4.46 -11.14
N PRO A 418 -20.72 -3.97 -11.45
CA PRO A 418 -21.02 -3.38 -12.75
C PRO A 418 -20.43 -1.97 -12.89
N ALA A 419 -19.13 -1.78 -12.58
CA ALA A 419 -18.53 -0.51 -12.87
C ALA A 419 -18.65 -0.24 -14.35
N ALA A 420 -19.28 0.85 -14.67
CA ALA A 420 -19.18 1.61 -15.91
C ALA A 420 -18.71 0.78 -17.15
N ARG A 421 -19.18 -0.46 -17.28
CA ARG A 421 -19.04 -1.22 -18.50
C ARG A 421 -20.08 -0.72 -19.50
N ASP A 422 -19.94 0.48 -19.98
CA ASP A 422 -20.33 0.79 -21.35
C ASP A 422 -19.27 0.21 -22.29
N CYS A 423 -19.08 -1.09 -22.17
CA CYS A 423 -18.39 -1.87 -23.16
C CYS A 423 -19.34 -2.03 -24.35
N ARG A 424 -19.42 -1.03 -25.20
CA ARG A 424 -19.97 -1.12 -26.53
C ARG A 424 -18.92 -0.85 -27.57
#